data_94a94699940c2132a138f155a1a37985
#
_entry.id   94a94699940c2132a138f155a1a37985
#
_cell.length_a   1.000
_cell.length_b   1.000
_cell.length_c   1.000
_cell.angle_alpha   90.00
_cell.angle_beta   90.00
_cell.angle_gamma   90.00
#
_symmetry.space_group_name_H-M   'P 1'
#
loop_
_entity.id
_entity.type
_entity.pdbx_description
1 polymer ?
#
loop_
_entity_poly.entity_id
_entity_poly.type
_entity_poly.pdbx_seq_one_letter_code
_entity_poly.pdbx_strand_id
1 'polypeptide(L)'
;MLEIKNVSKTFAKDTVNEHKALNNINLTLNDGEFVTIVGSNGAGKSTLFNMICGTFEQDSGSIILDGKDISFMPEHKRARLVGRVFQDPMKGTAPNMTIEENLALAYSRAGSSFFSQAIGKKKREYFQEHLARFDMGLEDRMKTKIGL
;
A
#
# COMPACT_ATOMS: atom_id res chain seq x y z
N MET A 1 -3.36 -12.64 -9.17
CA MET A 1 -2.76 -12.13 -10.43
C MET A 1 -3.09 -10.66 -10.63
N LEU A 2 -2.11 -9.80 -10.99
CA LEU A 2 -2.30 -8.38 -11.33
C LEU A 2 -2.06 -8.18 -12.83
N GLU A 3 -2.98 -7.51 -13.50
CA GLU A 3 -2.85 -7.14 -14.92
C GLU A 3 -3.02 -5.62 -15.07
N ILE A 4 -2.07 -4.99 -15.74
CA ILE A 4 -2.08 -3.59 -16.15
C ILE A 4 -2.17 -3.57 -17.66
N LYS A 5 -3.23 -2.95 -18.21
CA LYS A 5 -3.53 -2.98 -19.64
C LYS A 5 -3.62 -1.56 -20.19
N ASN A 6 -2.70 -1.20 -21.08
CA ASN A 6 -2.66 0.06 -21.82
C ASN A 6 -2.76 1.31 -20.93
N VAL A 7 -2.14 1.25 -19.74
CA VAL A 7 -2.25 2.32 -18.76
C VAL A 7 -1.37 3.50 -19.14
N SER A 8 -1.97 4.68 -19.16
CA SER A 8 -1.27 5.95 -19.40
C SER A 8 -1.60 6.98 -18.34
N LYS A 9 -0.63 7.88 -18.06
CA LYS A 9 -0.78 8.99 -17.12
C LYS A 9 0.02 10.19 -17.57
N THR A 10 -0.68 11.33 -17.65
CA THR A 10 -0.09 12.65 -17.93
C THR A 10 -0.42 13.58 -16.78
N PHE A 11 0.59 14.26 -16.24
CA PHE A 11 0.42 15.31 -15.25
C PHE A 11 0.42 16.68 -15.91
N ALA A 12 -0.25 17.64 -15.30
CA ALA A 12 -0.34 19.03 -15.76
C ALA A 12 -0.73 19.15 -17.24
N LYS A 13 -1.69 18.30 -17.67
CA LYS A 13 -2.15 18.23 -19.06
C LYS A 13 -2.59 19.62 -19.57
N ASP A 14 -2.31 19.89 -20.83
CA ASP A 14 -2.63 21.15 -21.54
C ASP A 14 -1.94 22.39 -20.92
N THR A 15 -0.83 22.21 -20.18
CA THR A 15 -0.01 23.30 -19.63
C THR A 15 1.44 23.21 -20.12
N VAL A 16 2.22 24.27 -19.89
CA VAL A 16 3.67 24.30 -20.22
C VAL A 16 4.48 23.28 -19.40
N ASN A 17 3.92 22.73 -18.33
CA ASN A 17 4.54 21.74 -17.47
C ASN A 17 3.96 20.32 -17.71
N GLU A 18 3.33 20.11 -18.86
CA GLU A 18 2.80 18.79 -19.21
C GLU A 18 3.90 17.73 -19.18
N HIS A 19 3.66 16.67 -18.43
CA HIS A 19 4.58 15.55 -18.30
C HIS A 19 3.85 14.21 -18.42
N LYS A 20 4.14 13.47 -19.49
CA LYS A 20 3.63 12.12 -19.71
C LYS A 20 4.47 11.13 -18.91
N ALA A 21 4.00 10.79 -17.72
CA ALA A 21 4.72 9.92 -16.78
C ALA A 21 4.63 8.44 -17.15
N LEU A 22 3.49 8.00 -17.68
CA LEU A 22 3.27 6.63 -18.18
C LEU A 22 2.64 6.69 -19.57
N ASN A 23 3.10 5.81 -20.46
CA ASN A 23 2.63 5.73 -21.84
C ASN A 23 2.35 4.29 -22.22
N ASN A 24 1.08 3.92 -22.27
CA ASN A 24 0.61 2.61 -22.74
C ASN A 24 1.33 1.43 -22.05
N ILE A 25 1.43 1.49 -20.73
CA ILE A 25 2.10 0.47 -19.91
C ILE A 25 1.25 -0.79 -19.88
N ASN A 26 1.90 -1.92 -20.15
CA ASN A 26 1.34 -3.24 -20.06
C ASN A 26 2.24 -4.09 -19.14
N LEU A 27 1.67 -4.71 -18.14
CA LEU A 27 2.38 -5.57 -17.18
C LEU A 27 1.42 -6.62 -16.65
N THR A 28 1.87 -7.87 -16.63
CA THR A 28 1.16 -8.96 -15.93
C THR A 28 2.08 -9.50 -14.86
N LEU A 29 1.54 -9.66 -13.66
CA LEU A 29 2.21 -10.26 -12.50
C LEU A 29 1.35 -11.43 -12.04
N ASN A 30 1.89 -12.64 -12.18
CA ASN A 30 1.20 -13.87 -11.76
C ASN A 30 1.36 -14.10 -10.26
N ASP A 31 0.53 -14.98 -9.71
CA ASP A 31 0.61 -15.34 -8.29
C ASP A 31 1.97 -16.01 -8.01
N GLY A 32 2.58 -15.61 -6.89
CA GLY A 32 3.91 -16.09 -6.50
C GLY A 32 5.09 -15.44 -7.23
N GLU A 33 4.86 -14.57 -8.20
CA GLU A 33 5.94 -13.85 -8.88
C GLU A 33 6.48 -12.69 -8.04
N PHE A 34 7.78 -12.45 -8.19
CA PHE A 34 8.48 -11.27 -7.68
C PHE A 34 9.03 -10.47 -8.88
N VAL A 35 8.61 -9.23 -9.00
CA VAL A 35 9.01 -8.34 -10.11
C VAL A 35 9.71 -7.10 -9.58
N THR A 36 10.85 -6.76 -10.16
CA THR A 36 11.59 -5.52 -9.88
C THR A 36 11.43 -4.54 -11.04
N ILE A 37 11.07 -3.29 -10.74
CA ILE A 37 11.01 -2.20 -11.72
C ILE A 37 12.25 -1.34 -11.58
N VAL A 38 13.07 -1.30 -12.63
CA VAL A 38 14.32 -0.54 -12.69
C VAL A 38 14.17 0.62 -13.68
N GLY A 39 14.81 1.74 -13.40
CA GLY A 39 14.82 2.93 -14.27
C GLY A 39 15.36 4.15 -13.54
N SER A 40 15.70 5.20 -14.30
CA SER A 40 16.19 6.48 -13.78
C SER A 40 15.16 7.22 -12.92
N ASN A 41 15.59 8.27 -12.24
CA ASN A 41 14.66 9.17 -11.56
C ASN A 41 13.77 9.85 -12.60
N GLY A 42 12.46 9.93 -12.33
CA GLY A 42 11.48 10.44 -13.29
C GLY A 42 10.93 9.42 -14.29
N ALA A 43 11.45 8.19 -14.35
CA ALA A 43 10.99 7.14 -15.28
C ALA A 43 9.57 6.59 -15.03
N GLY A 44 8.79 7.20 -14.14
CA GLY A 44 7.39 6.80 -13.89
C GLY A 44 7.19 5.66 -12.88
N LYS A 45 8.27 5.11 -12.28
CA LYS A 45 8.16 3.99 -11.32
C LYS A 45 7.20 4.29 -10.16
N SER A 46 7.41 5.41 -9.48
CA SER A 46 6.54 5.82 -8.36
C SER A 46 5.12 6.15 -8.81
N THR A 47 4.96 6.67 -10.03
CA THR A 47 3.63 6.91 -10.62
C THR A 47 2.89 5.60 -10.81
N LEU A 48 3.55 4.57 -11.36
CA LEU A 48 2.94 3.25 -11.55
C LEU A 48 2.52 2.63 -10.21
N PHE A 49 3.39 2.64 -9.18
CA PHE A 49 3.03 2.16 -7.85
C PHE A 49 1.87 2.93 -7.23
N ASN A 50 1.86 4.27 -7.34
CA ASN A 50 0.78 5.10 -6.84
C ASN A 50 -0.56 4.80 -7.56
N MET A 51 -0.52 4.47 -8.85
CA MET A 51 -1.72 4.08 -9.61
C MET A 51 -2.22 2.69 -9.18
N ILE A 52 -1.33 1.71 -8.99
CA ILE A 52 -1.71 0.38 -8.47
C ILE A 52 -2.36 0.53 -7.08
N CYS A 53 -1.83 1.40 -6.22
CA CYS A 53 -2.39 1.66 -4.89
C CYS A 53 -3.65 2.54 -4.89
N GLY A 54 -3.96 3.23 -5.99
CA GLY A 54 -5.12 4.11 -6.13
C GLY A 54 -4.94 5.53 -5.60
N THR A 55 -3.69 5.93 -5.34
CA THR A 55 -3.35 7.33 -4.99
C THR A 55 -3.49 8.25 -6.20
N PHE A 56 -3.21 7.74 -7.40
CA PHE A 56 -3.44 8.42 -8.67
C PHE A 56 -4.40 7.62 -9.54
N GLU A 57 -5.25 8.30 -10.29
CA GLU A 57 -6.09 7.72 -11.33
C GLU A 57 -5.35 7.75 -12.67
N GLN A 58 -5.51 6.71 -13.46
CA GLN A 58 -5.03 6.66 -14.84
C GLN A 58 -5.88 7.52 -15.76
N ASP A 59 -5.26 8.02 -16.84
CA ASP A 59 -5.98 8.75 -17.89
C ASP A 59 -6.62 7.78 -18.90
N SER A 60 -6.01 6.60 -19.08
CA SER A 60 -6.53 5.52 -19.93
C SER A 60 -6.01 4.17 -19.46
N GLY A 61 -6.62 3.10 -19.98
CA GLY A 61 -6.29 1.72 -19.66
C GLY A 61 -7.01 1.19 -18.43
N SER A 62 -6.62 0.00 -17.99
CA SER A 62 -7.24 -0.67 -16.85
C SER A 62 -6.24 -1.38 -15.94
N ILE A 63 -6.59 -1.50 -14.67
CA ILE A 63 -5.86 -2.24 -13.65
C ILE A 63 -6.80 -3.31 -13.09
N ILE A 64 -6.44 -4.58 -13.28
CA ILE A 64 -7.25 -5.72 -12.90
C ILE A 64 -6.49 -6.52 -11.85
N LEU A 65 -7.10 -6.79 -10.71
CA LEU A 65 -6.55 -7.62 -9.64
C LEU A 65 -7.47 -8.81 -9.39
N ASP A 66 -6.95 -10.02 -9.55
CA ASP A 66 -7.69 -11.28 -9.40
C ASP A 66 -9.00 -11.30 -10.20
N GLY A 67 -8.93 -10.84 -11.45
CA GLY A 67 -10.08 -10.76 -12.36
C GLY A 67 -11.05 -9.60 -12.07
N LYS A 68 -10.81 -8.81 -11.02
CA LYS A 68 -11.64 -7.66 -10.66
C LYS A 68 -10.99 -6.37 -11.16
N ASP A 69 -11.75 -5.57 -11.91
CA ASP A 69 -11.31 -4.23 -12.30
C ASP A 69 -11.31 -3.30 -11.06
N ILE A 70 -10.12 -2.78 -10.76
CA ILE A 70 -9.88 -1.84 -9.67
C ILE A 70 -9.49 -0.44 -10.16
N SER A 71 -9.57 -0.17 -11.45
CA SER A 71 -9.06 1.04 -12.13
C SER A 71 -9.49 2.35 -11.47
N PHE A 72 -10.75 2.44 -11.05
CA PHE A 72 -11.34 3.63 -10.39
C PHE A 72 -11.76 3.35 -8.95
N MET A 73 -11.24 2.27 -8.35
CA MET A 73 -11.51 1.97 -6.95
C MET A 73 -10.74 2.95 -6.06
N PRO A 74 -11.39 3.64 -5.12
CA PRO A 74 -10.75 4.57 -4.19
C PRO A 74 -9.64 3.90 -3.36
N GLU A 75 -8.57 4.66 -3.04
CA GLU A 75 -7.39 4.19 -2.31
C GLU A 75 -7.74 3.42 -1.03
N HIS A 76 -8.67 3.93 -0.22
CA HIS A 76 -9.07 3.29 1.04
C HIS A 76 -9.72 1.90 0.85
N LYS A 77 -10.34 1.64 -0.31
CA LYS A 77 -10.87 0.31 -0.67
C LYS A 77 -9.77 -0.59 -1.21
N ARG A 78 -8.85 -0.04 -2.05
CA ARG A 78 -7.69 -0.79 -2.56
C ARG A 78 -6.73 -1.20 -1.46
N ALA A 79 -6.55 -0.38 -0.42
CA ALA A 79 -5.70 -0.70 0.73
C ALA A 79 -6.09 -1.99 1.48
N ARG A 80 -7.27 -2.56 1.20
CA ARG A 80 -7.69 -3.89 1.69
C ARG A 80 -7.17 -5.03 0.81
N LEU A 81 -6.81 -4.74 -0.43
CA LEU A 81 -6.40 -5.71 -1.45
C LEU A 81 -4.90 -5.65 -1.73
N VAL A 82 -4.31 -4.45 -1.64
CA VAL A 82 -2.92 -4.17 -1.98
C VAL A 82 -2.20 -3.63 -0.76
N GLY A 83 -1.21 -4.37 -0.28
CA GLY A 83 -0.27 -3.90 0.75
C GLY A 83 0.77 -2.96 0.14
N ARG A 84 1.15 -1.92 0.86
CA ARG A 84 2.20 -0.98 0.45
C ARG A 84 3.23 -0.79 1.54
N VAL A 85 4.50 -0.88 1.17
CA VAL A 85 5.63 -0.49 2.02
C VAL A 85 6.24 0.77 1.43
N PHE A 86 6.46 1.79 2.27
CA PHE A 86 7.05 3.05 1.86
C PHE A 86 8.56 3.03 2.07
N GLN A 87 9.30 3.78 1.26
CA GLN A 87 10.74 3.99 1.46
C GLN A 87 11.02 4.67 2.80
N ASP A 88 10.17 5.62 3.19
CA ASP A 88 10.18 6.25 4.50
C ASP A 88 9.19 5.50 5.41
N PRO A 89 9.67 4.79 6.46
CA PRO A 89 8.80 4.02 7.35
C PRO A 89 7.73 4.87 8.05
N MET A 90 8.02 6.16 8.28
CA MET A 90 7.10 7.08 8.95
C MET A 90 5.85 7.38 8.13
N LYS A 91 5.92 7.24 6.81
CA LYS A 91 4.75 7.40 5.92
C LYS A 91 3.75 6.25 5.99
N GLY A 92 4.18 5.09 6.46
CA GLY A 92 3.35 3.90 6.61
C GLY A 92 2.77 3.71 8.01
N THR A 93 3.16 4.55 8.96
CA THR A 93 2.80 4.40 10.38
C THR A 93 2.26 5.71 10.96
N ALA A 94 1.60 5.63 12.11
CA ALA A 94 1.21 6.79 12.93
C ALA A 94 2.26 6.97 14.04
N PRO A 95 3.24 7.88 13.90
CA PRO A 95 4.43 7.94 14.77
C PRO A 95 4.11 8.28 16.23
N ASN A 96 3.02 8.99 16.47
CA ASN A 96 2.57 9.33 17.82
C ASN A 96 1.83 8.18 18.53
N MET A 97 1.50 7.13 17.81
CA MET A 97 0.83 5.94 18.33
C MET A 97 1.86 4.86 18.67
N THR A 98 1.50 3.98 19.60
CA THR A 98 2.31 2.83 19.99
C THR A 98 2.35 1.77 18.88
N ILE A 99 3.26 0.81 18.99
CA ILE A 99 3.34 -0.33 18.08
C ILE A 99 2.01 -1.09 18.07
N GLU A 100 1.42 -1.39 19.26
CA GLU A 100 0.15 -2.12 19.33
C GLU A 100 -1.02 -1.35 18.73
N GLU A 101 -1.05 -0.02 18.84
CA GLU A 101 -2.09 0.81 18.22
C GLU A 101 -1.96 0.85 16.70
N ASN A 102 -0.74 0.95 16.16
CA ASN A 102 -0.49 0.87 14.74
C ASN A 102 -0.89 -0.49 14.16
N LEU A 103 -0.57 -1.59 14.85
CA LEU A 103 -0.99 -2.93 14.47
C LEU A 103 -2.52 -3.09 14.51
N ALA A 104 -3.18 -2.50 15.51
CA ALA A 104 -4.63 -2.53 15.59
C ALA A 104 -5.30 -1.76 14.44
N LEU A 105 -4.73 -0.62 14.02
CA LEU A 105 -5.19 0.11 12.83
C LEU A 105 -5.03 -0.73 11.56
N ALA A 106 -3.87 -1.37 11.36
CA ALA A 106 -3.62 -2.24 10.22
C ALA A 106 -4.58 -3.44 10.21
N TYR A 107 -4.79 -4.07 11.35
CA TYR A 107 -5.70 -5.20 11.52
C TYR A 107 -7.17 -4.84 11.22
N SER A 108 -7.60 -3.62 11.59
CA SER A 108 -8.96 -3.16 11.34
C SER A 108 -9.28 -3.00 9.85
N ARG A 109 -8.27 -2.74 9.00
CA ARG A 109 -8.42 -2.66 7.54
C ARG A 109 -8.85 -3.99 6.92
N ALA A 110 -8.50 -5.11 7.55
CA ALA A 110 -8.86 -6.46 7.07
C ALA A 110 -10.34 -6.81 7.30
N GLY A 111 -11.19 -5.91 7.81
CA GLY A 111 -12.65 -6.10 7.89
C GLY A 111 -13.23 -6.24 9.29
N SER A 112 -12.42 -6.09 10.36
CA SER A 112 -12.97 -6.04 11.72
C SER A 112 -13.51 -4.65 12.05
N SER A 113 -14.64 -4.59 12.76
CA SER A 113 -15.27 -3.33 13.16
C SER A 113 -14.31 -2.42 13.93
N PHE A 114 -14.13 -1.19 13.44
CA PHE A 114 -13.28 -0.16 14.06
C PHE A 114 -13.74 0.19 15.51
N PHE A 115 -15.00 -0.02 15.81
CA PHE A 115 -15.62 0.33 17.10
C PHE A 115 -15.60 -0.79 18.15
N SER A 116 -15.04 -1.96 17.85
CA SER A 116 -14.93 -2.98 18.87
C SER A 116 -13.73 -2.71 19.77
N GLN A 117 -14.01 -1.98 20.85
CA GLN A 117 -13.27 -1.92 22.12
C GLN A 117 -11.73 -2.02 22.09
N ALA A 118 -11.10 -1.39 23.10
CA ALA A 118 -9.68 -1.48 23.45
C ALA A 118 -9.04 -2.81 23.03
N ILE A 119 -7.79 -2.75 22.60
CA ILE A 119 -6.99 -3.91 22.17
C ILE A 119 -7.11 -4.98 23.27
N GLY A 120 -8.03 -5.93 23.07
CA GLY A 120 -8.30 -6.97 24.04
C GLY A 120 -7.13 -7.95 24.16
N LYS A 121 -7.08 -8.73 25.24
CA LYS A 121 -6.00 -9.68 25.53
C LYS A 121 -5.67 -10.60 24.34
N LYS A 122 -6.68 -11.18 23.69
CA LYS A 122 -6.49 -12.06 22.51
C LYS A 122 -5.81 -11.37 21.32
N LYS A 123 -6.16 -10.08 21.05
CA LYS A 123 -5.51 -9.34 19.98
C LYS A 123 -4.06 -9.00 20.32
N ARG A 124 -3.78 -8.69 21.58
CA ARG A 124 -2.42 -8.42 22.03
C ARG A 124 -1.54 -9.65 21.94
N GLU A 125 -2.02 -10.82 22.37
CA GLU A 125 -1.33 -12.10 22.22
C GLU A 125 -1.05 -12.42 20.73
N TYR A 126 -2.02 -12.21 19.86
CA TYR A 126 -1.86 -12.35 18.41
C TYR A 126 -0.76 -11.43 17.87
N PHE A 127 -0.74 -10.15 18.25
CA PHE A 127 0.30 -9.21 17.80
C PHE A 127 1.67 -9.58 18.34
N GLN A 128 1.77 -10.00 19.60
CA GLN A 128 3.02 -10.46 20.20
C GLN A 128 3.62 -11.64 19.44
N GLU A 129 2.81 -12.65 19.16
CA GLU A 129 3.24 -13.83 18.39
C GLU A 129 3.78 -13.46 17.00
N HIS A 130 3.11 -12.50 16.31
CA HIS A 130 3.55 -12.08 14.98
C HIS A 130 4.81 -11.22 15.03
N LEU A 131 4.97 -10.37 16.04
CA LEU A 131 6.17 -9.56 16.23
C LEU A 131 7.38 -10.42 16.60
N ALA A 132 7.21 -11.42 17.44
CA ALA A 132 8.28 -12.34 17.85
C ALA A 132 8.94 -13.06 16.65
N ARG A 133 8.22 -13.24 15.53
CA ARG A 133 8.75 -13.85 14.30
C ARG A 133 9.88 -13.04 13.66
N PHE A 134 9.98 -11.74 13.98
CA PHE A 134 11.04 -10.88 13.45
C PHE A 134 12.34 -10.96 14.25
N ASP A 135 12.33 -11.56 15.45
CA ASP A 135 13.49 -11.69 16.37
C ASP A 135 14.19 -10.34 16.64
N MET A 136 13.37 -9.30 16.85
CA MET A 136 13.83 -7.92 17.08
C MET A 136 13.43 -7.37 18.47
N GLY A 137 12.84 -8.19 19.33
CA GLY A 137 12.34 -7.78 20.67
C GLY A 137 11.20 -6.75 20.62
N LEU A 138 10.48 -6.68 19.48
CA LEU A 138 9.35 -5.74 19.31
C LEU A 138 8.13 -6.17 20.12
N GLU A 139 7.99 -7.46 20.37
CA GLU A 139 6.93 -8.06 21.18
C GLU A 139 6.93 -7.55 22.63
N ASP A 140 8.10 -7.20 23.17
CA ASP A 140 8.25 -6.65 24.52
C ASP A 140 8.04 -5.13 24.56
N ARG A 141 8.09 -4.48 23.41
CA ARG A 141 8.04 -3.01 23.24
C ARG A 141 6.73 -2.50 22.64
N MET A 142 5.67 -3.30 22.65
CA MET A 142 4.40 -2.96 21.98
C MET A 142 3.77 -1.63 22.44
N LYS A 143 4.05 -1.19 23.67
CA LYS A 143 3.58 0.09 24.23
C LYS A 143 4.48 1.29 23.89
N THR A 144 5.61 1.08 23.22
CA THR A 144 6.51 2.16 22.80
C THR A 144 5.92 2.84 21.57
N LYS A 145 6.01 4.17 21.50
CA LYS A 145 5.64 4.94 20.31
C LYS A 145 6.63 4.67 19.19
N ILE A 146 6.15 4.61 17.95
CA ILE A 146 7.00 4.29 16.78
C ILE A 146 7.97 5.43 16.45
N GLY A 147 7.60 6.68 16.73
CA GLY A 147 8.41 7.86 16.42
C GLY A 147 9.45 8.24 17.48
N LEU A 148 9.77 7.34 18.42
CA LEU A 148 10.77 7.58 19.48
C LEU A 148 12.04 6.79 19.21
#